data_e4297460179dac7d4f56526d6d08c70a
#
_entry.id   e4297460179dac7d4f56526d6d08c70a
#
_cell.length_a   1.000
_cell.length_b   1.000
_cell.length_c   1.000
_cell.angle_alpha   90.00
_cell.angle_beta   90.00
_cell.angle_gamma   90.00
#
_symmetry.space_group_name_H-M   'P 1'
#
loop_
_entity.id
_entity.type
_entity.pdbx_description
1 polymer ?
#
loop_
_entity_poly.entity_id
_entity_poly.type
_entity_poly.pdbx_seq_one_letter_code
_entity_poly.pdbx_strand_id
1 'polypeptide(L)'
;MRAKRRYGRIRFGNQAPLYFDNSVLDIFCTLKSGAYVYFLPQRDFLFPARMMDELEQRQINTLFWVPSALMHPANLGVVKDGRPRGVKRVFFCGEVMPNRQLNIWRRSLPDADFVNMYGPT
;
A
#
# COMPACT_ATOMS: atom_id res chain seq x y z
N MET A 1 -19.39 6.38 -10.16
CA MET A 1 -18.97 5.29 -9.27
C MET A 1 -18.85 5.77 -7.85
N ARG A 2 -19.43 5.02 -6.93
CA ARG A 2 -19.42 5.43 -5.53
C ARG A 2 -18.04 5.52 -4.93
N ALA A 3 -17.14 4.59 -5.30
CA ALA A 3 -15.78 4.61 -4.79
C ALA A 3 -15.05 5.88 -5.16
N LYS A 4 -15.22 6.36 -6.40
CA LYS A 4 -14.61 7.61 -6.83
C LYS A 4 -15.15 8.82 -6.10
N ARG A 5 -16.47 8.83 -5.86
CA ARG A 5 -17.11 9.95 -5.15
C ARG A 5 -16.67 10.02 -3.70
N ARG A 6 -16.57 8.84 -3.06
CA ARG A 6 -16.30 8.76 -1.63
C ARG A 6 -14.83 8.99 -1.30
N TYR A 7 -13.93 8.42 -2.09
CA TYR A 7 -12.51 8.43 -1.80
C TYR A 7 -11.68 9.17 -2.84
N GLY A 8 -12.35 9.78 -3.82
CA GLY A 8 -11.68 10.33 -4.96
C GLY A 8 -11.17 9.25 -5.88
N ARG A 9 -10.25 9.61 -6.77
CA ARG A 9 -9.67 8.67 -7.71
C ARG A 9 -8.72 7.73 -7.00
N ILE A 10 -8.87 6.43 -7.24
CA ILE A 10 -7.99 5.42 -6.64
C ILE A 10 -6.62 5.53 -7.29
N ARG A 11 -5.59 5.61 -6.48
CA ARG A 11 -4.19 5.73 -6.91
C ARG A 11 -3.39 4.64 -6.20
N PHE A 12 -3.09 3.57 -6.94
CA PHE A 12 -2.36 2.42 -6.41
C PHE A 12 -0.85 2.65 -6.47
N GLY A 13 -0.16 2.32 -5.37
CA GLY A 13 1.27 2.12 -5.40
C GLY A 13 1.54 0.64 -5.55
N ASN A 14 2.00 0.21 -6.71
CA ASN A 14 2.21 -1.20 -6.99
C ASN A 14 3.62 -1.64 -6.55
N GLN A 15 3.67 -2.67 -5.72
CA GLN A 15 4.91 -3.24 -5.23
C GLN A 15 5.28 -4.53 -5.96
N ALA A 16 4.29 -5.36 -6.28
CA ALA A 16 4.55 -6.69 -6.83
C ALA A 16 4.95 -6.60 -8.31
N PRO A 17 5.88 -7.45 -8.75
CA PRO A 17 6.16 -7.56 -10.19
C PRO A 17 4.92 -7.96 -10.97
N LEU A 18 4.88 -7.58 -12.25
CA LEU A 18 3.69 -7.80 -13.08
C LEU A 18 3.27 -9.25 -13.23
N TYR A 19 4.19 -10.18 -13.06
CA TYR A 19 3.87 -11.60 -13.20
C TYR A 19 3.31 -12.23 -11.93
N PHE A 20 3.18 -11.47 -10.84
CA PHE A 20 2.56 -11.95 -9.60
C PHE A 20 1.09 -11.57 -9.54
N ASP A 21 0.31 -12.38 -8.83
CA ASP A 21 -1.13 -12.17 -8.71
C ASP A 21 -1.49 -10.80 -8.14
N ASN A 22 -0.67 -10.27 -7.25
CA ASN A 22 -0.94 -8.95 -6.66
C ASN A 22 -0.94 -7.85 -7.71
N SER A 23 -0.04 -7.92 -8.69
CA SER A 23 -0.01 -6.92 -9.75
C SER A 23 -1.19 -7.09 -10.71
N VAL A 24 -1.68 -8.31 -10.88
CA VAL A 24 -2.87 -8.56 -11.70
C VAL A 24 -4.06 -7.81 -11.11
N LEU A 25 -4.23 -7.85 -9.80
CA LEU A 25 -5.32 -7.12 -9.15
C LEU A 25 -5.20 -5.61 -9.40
N ASP A 26 -4.00 -5.06 -9.23
CA ASP A 26 -3.78 -3.63 -9.46
C ASP A 26 -4.15 -3.22 -10.89
N ILE A 27 -3.68 -4.00 -11.85
CA ILE A 27 -3.95 -3.72 -13.27
C ILE A 27 -5.44 -3.85 -13.57
N PHE A 28 -6.06 -4.92 -13.08
CA PHE A 28 -7.48 -5.16 -13.30
C PHE A 28 -8.34 -4.04 -12.73
N CYS A 29 -8.05 -3.63 -11.51
CA CYS A 29 -8.78 -2.54 -10.87
C CYS A 29 -8.60 -1.22 -11.62
N THR A 30 -7.39 -0.98 -12.15
CA THR A 30 -7.12 0.22 -12.94
C THR A 30 -7.97 0.25 -14.20
N LEU A 31 -8.00 -0.86 -14.93
CA LEU A 31 -8.75 -0.94 -16.18
C LEU A 31 -10.26 -0.82 -15.94
N LYS A 32 -10.73 -1.43 -14.87
CA LYS A 32 -12.16 -1.47 -14.58
C LYS A 32 -12.70 -0.16 -14.02
N SER A 33 -11.93 0.50 -13.16
CA SER A 33 -12.40 1.70 -12.46
C SER A 33 -11.78 2.99 -12.95
N GLY A 34 -10.86 2.93 -13.90
CA GLY A 34 -10.14 4.11 -14.35
C GLY A 34 -9.15 4.64 -13.32
N ALA A 35 -8.66 3.77 -12.44
CA ALA A 35 -7.73 4.17 -11.40
C ALA A 35 -6.33 4.42 -11.97
N TYR A 36 -5.53 5.12 -11.19
CA TYR A 36 -4.13 5.37 -11.50
C TYR A 36 -3.27 4.29 -10.84
N VAL A 37 -2.27 3.78 -11.55
CA VAL A 37 -1.30 2.84 -10.98
C VAL A 37 0.10 3.40 -11.17
N TYR A 38 0.85 3.51 -10.07
CA TYR A 38 2.25 3.89 -10.11
C TYR A 38 3.09 2.67 -9.76
N PHE A 39 4.00 2.29 -10.63
CA PHE A 39 4.89 1.16 -10.41
C PHE A 39 6.11 1.65 -9.62
N LEU A 40 6.18 1.27 -8.36
CA LEU A 40 7.27 1.68 -7.48
C LEU A 40 8.56 0.99 -7.92
N PRO A 41 9.64 1.76 -8.14
CA PRO A 41 10.92 1.14 -8.46
C PRO A 41 11.40 0.26 -7.31
N GLN A 42 11.96 -0.90 -7.64
CA GLN A 42 12.43 -1.83 -6.60
C GLN A 42 13.48 -1.20 -5.69
N ARG A 43 14.31 -0.33 -6.24
CA ARG A 43 15.34 0.34 -5.44
C ARG A 43 14.75 1.20 -4.33
N ASP A 44 13.53 1.70 -4.49
CA ASP A 44 12.90 2.52 -3.45
C ASP A 44 12.60 1.71 -2.20
N PHE A 45 12.42 0.41 -2.34
CA PHE A 45 12.21 -0.46 -1.19
C PHE A 45 13.48 -0.67 -0.36
N LEU A 46 14.64 -0.37 -0.95
CA LEU A 46 15.90 -0.37 -0.22
C LEU A 46 16.11 0.93 0.57
N PHE A 47 15.37 1.98 0.22
CA PHE A 47 15.47 3.29 0.86
C PHE A 47 14.07 3.73 1.31
N PRO A 48 13.58 3.20 2.42
CA PRO A 48 12.18 3.41 2.81
C PRO A 48 11.78 4.86 3.03
N ALA A 49 12.68 5.71 3.50
CA ALA A 49 12.35 7.13 3.68
C ALA A 49 12.02 7.77 2.33
N ARG A 50 12.81 7.44 1.31
CA ARG A 50 12.58 7.92 -0.05
C ARG A 50 11.27 7.37 -0.61
N MET A 51 10.97 6.12 -0.29
CA MET A 51 9.71 5.51 -0.72
C MET A 51 8.52 6.23 -0.12
N MET A 52 8.59 6.62 1.17
CA MET A 52 7.53 7.39 1.79
C MET A 52 7.31 8.73 1.05
N ASP A 53 8.40 9.40 0.70
CA ASP A 53 8.32 10.66 -0.05
C ASP A 53 7.66 10.44 -1.41
N GLU A 54 8.02 9.37 -2.09
CA GLU A 54 7.48 9.06 -3.41
C GLU A 54 5.98 8.78 -3.34
N LEU A 55 5.55 8.02 -2.35
CA LEU A 55 4.13 7.74 -2.15
C LEU A 55 3.33 9.03 -1.91
N GLU A 56 3.89 9.92 -1.14
CA GLU A 56 3.20 11.19 -0.83
C GLU A 56 3.18 12.12 -2.04
N GLN A 57 4.29 12.23 -2.77
CA GLN A 57 4.36 13.07 -3.96
C GLN A 57 3.42 12.60 -5.05
N ARG A 58 3.28 11.31 -5.22
CA ARG A 58 2.39 10.72 -6.22
C ARG A 58 0.95 10.64 -5.74
N GLN A 59 0.68 11.07 -4.52
CA GLN A 59 -0.65 11.05 -3.93
C GLN A 59 -1.27 9.66 -3.94
N ILE A 60 -0.46 8.66 -3.63
CA ILE A 60 -0.92 7.28 -3.55
C ILE A 60 -1.85 7.15 -2.35
N ASN A 61 -3.02 6.56 -2.57
CA ASN A 61 -3.99 6.37 -1.51
C ASN A 61 -4.32 4.91 -1.22
N THR A 62 -3.80 4.00 -2.03
CA THR A 62 -4.09 2.57 -1.88
C THR A 62 -2.81 1.78 -2.11
N LEU A 63 -2.48 0.90 -1.17
CA LEU A 63 -1.35 -0.01 -1.29
C LEU A 63 -1.87 -1.44 -1.38
N PHE A 64 -1.24 -2.24 -2.22
CA PHE A 64 -1.48 -3.68 -2.27
C PHE A 64 -0.10 -4.34 -2.27
N TRP A 65 0.38 -4.65 -1.08
CA TRP A 65 1.75 -5.14 -0.89
C TRP A 65 1.74 -6.46 -0.15
N VAL A 66 2.80 -7.25 -0.32
CA VAL A 66 3.01 -8.42 0.55
C VAL A 66 3.47 -7.93 1.93
N PRO A 67 3.19 -8.70 2.99
CA PRO A 67 3.57 -8.27 4.34
C PRO A 67 5.03 -7.91 4.51
N SER A 68 5.96 -8.64 3.89
CA SER A 68 7.38 -8.31 4.01
C SER A 68 7.70 -6.91 3.48
N ALA A 69 7.01 -6.47 2.43
CA ALA A 69 7.19 -5.12 1.90
C ALA A 69 6.67 -4.05 2.85
N LEU A 70 5.62 -4.37 3.63
CA LEU A 70 5.10 -3.47 4.66
C LEU A 70 5.98 -3.48 5.91
N MET A 71 6.54 -4.63 6.25
CA MET A 71 7.35 -4.77 7.47
C MET A 71 8.65 -3.98 7.41
N HIS A 72 9.27 -3.95 6.25
CA HIS A 72 10.59 -3.32 6.13
C HIS A 72 10.59 -1.83 6.52
N PRO A 73 9.72 -0.98 5.94
CA PRO A 73 9.68 0.42 6.39
C PRO A 73 9.23 0.58 7.84
N ALA A 74 8.36 -0.30 8.32
CA ALA A 74 7.95 -0.26 9.72
C ALA A 74 9.13 -0.53 10.65
N ASN A 75 9.94 -1.54 10.31
CA ASN A 75 11.11 -1.90 11.11
C ASN A 75 12.17 -0.81 11.11
N LEU A 76 12.27 -0.03 10.04
CA LEU A 76 13.25 1.04 9.94
C LEU A 76 12.75 2.37 10.50
N GLY A 77 11.54 2.38 11.06
CA GLY A 77 11.04 3.54 11.79
C GLY A 77 10.57 4.71 10.94
N VAL A 78 10.32 4.50 9.65
CA VAL A 78 9.85 5.58 8.78
C VAL A 78 8.33 5.66 8.72
N VAL A 79 7.61 4.64 9.20
CA VAL A 79 6.15 4.63 9.26
C VAL A 79 5.75 5.20 10.60
N LYS A 80 5.63 6.53 10.64
CA LYS A 80 5.30 7.25 11.86
C LYS A 80 4.78 8.64 11.51
N ASP A 81 4.23 9.33 12.49
CA ASP A 81 3.81 10.73 12.35
C ASP A 81 2.83 10.96 11.20
N GLY A 82 1.95 9.97 10.94
CA GLY A 82 0.96 10.08 9.87
C GLY A 82 1.47 9.73 8.50
N ARG A 83 2.70 9.25 8.37
CA ARG A 83 3.28 8.91 7.08
C ARG A 83 3.05 7.43 6.74
N PRO A 84 2.89 7.06 5.46
CA PRO A 84 2.80 7.95 4.30
C PRO A 84 1.44 8.66 4.24
N ARG A 85 1.48 9.97 4.12
CA ARG A 85 0.28 10.80 4.13
C ARG A 85 -0.57 10.52 2.89
N GLY A 86 -1.89 10.48 3.10
CA GLY A 86 -2.82 10.28 2.00
C GLY A 86 -3.20 8.83 1.74
N VAL A 87 -2.48 7.88 2.31
CA VAL A 87 -2.83 6.46 2.14
C VAL A 87 -4.05 6.16 3.01
N LYS A 88 -5.11 5.65 2.37
CA LYS A 88 -6.39 5.36 3.01
C LYS A 88 -6.71 3.88 3.07
N ARG A 89 -6.07 3.05 2.25
CA ARG A 89 -6.33 1.62 2.22
C ARG A 89 -5.03 0.87 2.01
N VAL A 90 -4.86 -0.18 2.79
CA VAL A 90 -3.69 -1.07 2.69
C VAL A 90 -4.20 -2.50 2.63
N PHE A 91 -3.99 -3.13 1.50
CA PHE A 91 -4.33 -4.54 1.31
C PHE A 91 -3.05 -5.37 1.33
N PHE A 92 -3.09 -6.51 1.98
CA PHE A 92 -1.94 -7.40 2.03
C PHE A 92 -2.37 -8.86 1.99
N CYS A 93 -1.51 -9.68 1.43
CA CYS A 93 -1.72 -11.13 1.35
C CYS A 93 -0.40 -11.82 1.02
N GLY A 94 -0.41 -13.14 1.03
CA GLY A 94 0.72 -13.92 0.58
C GLY A 94 1.64 -14.40 1.69
N GLU A 95 1.60 -13.77 2.85
CA GLU A 95 2.47 -14.08 3.98
C GLU A 95 1.74 -13.77 5.27
N VAL A 96 2.28 -14.24 6.39
CA VAL A 96 1.76 -13.87 7.71
C VAL A 96 2.17 -12.43 8.01
N MET A 97 1.22 -11.61 8.45
CA MET A 97 1.50 -10.23 8.84
C MET A 97 1.62 -10.16 10.37
N PRO A 98 2.82 -9.93 10.91
CA PRO A 98 2.97 -9.83 12.36
C PRO A 98 2.22 -8.63 12.93
N ASN A 99 1.59 -8.83 14.08
CA ASN A 99 0.81 -7.77 14.72
C ASN A 99 1.65 -6.55 15.08
N ARG A 100 2.90 -6.76 15.45
CA ARG A 100 3.79 -5.66 15.85
C ARG A 100 3.94 -4.65 14.70
N GLN A 101 4.28 -5.13 13.52
CA GLN A 101 4.48 -4.25 12.36
C GLN A 101 3.16 -3.68 11.86
N LEU A 102 2.10 -4.48 11.89
CA LEU A 102 0.79 -3.99 11.51
C LEU A 102 0.35 -2.85 12.42
N ASN A 103 0.61 -2.96 13.73
CA ASN A 103 0.26 -1.90 14.66
C ASN A 103 1.07 -0.63 14.43
N ILE A 104 2.32 -0.74 13.97
CA ILE A 104 3.12 0.43 13.60
C ILE A 104 2.41 1.19 12.48
N TRP A 105 1.97 0.48 11.44
CA TRP A 105 1.21 1.09 10.36
C TRP A 105 -0.09 1.70 10.84
N ARG A 106 -0.82 1.00 11.69
CA ARG A 106 -2.11 1.49 12.21
C ARG A 106 -1.96 2.75 13.05
N ARG A 107 -0.90 2.82 13.84
CA ARG A 107 -0.64 4.02 14.65
C ARG A 107 -0.32 5.22 13.77
N SER A 108 0.44 5.00 12.70
CA SER A 108 0.77 6.07 11.78
C SER A 108 -0.42 6.52 10.94
N LEU A 109 -1.28 5.57 10.57
CA LEU A 109 -2.43 5.82 9.70
C LEU A 109 -3.71 5.34 10.40
N PRO A 110 -4.17 6.03 11.45
CA PRO A 110 -5.30 5.53 12.24
C PRO A 110 -6.62 5.52 11.47
N ASP A 111 -6.74 6.33 10.43
CA ASP A 111 -7.97 6.41 9.64
C ASP A 111 -7.95 5.51 8.41
N ALA A 112 -6.85 4.79 8.16
CA ALA A 112 -6.76 3.91 7.01
C ALA A 112 -7.36 2.54 7.31
N ASP A 113 -7.87 1.89 6.26
CA ASP A 113 -8.37 0.52 6.34
C ASP A 113 -7.25 -0.45 6.03
N PHE A 114 -7.10 -1.48 6.87
CA PHE A 114 -6.09 -2.53 6.68
C PHE A 114 -6.82 -3.84 6.46
N VAL A 115 -6.63 -4.45 5.29
CA VAL A 115 -7.39 -5.63 4.89
C VAL A 115 -6.46 -6.76 4.52
N ASN A 116 -6.62 -7.90 5.20
CA ASN A 116 -5.92 -9.13 4.85
C ASN A 116 -6.75 -9.86 3.81
N MET A 117 -6.21 -9.96 2.59
CA MET A 117 -6.95 -10.50 1.46
C MET A 117 -7.05 -12.03 1.49
N TYR A 118 -6.19 -12.71 2.25
CA TYR A 118 -6.28 -14.15 2.33
C TYR A 118 -7.26 -14.66 3.39
N GLY A 119 -7.74 -13.78 4.25
CA GLY A 119 -8.61 -14.24 5.33
C GLY A 119 -7.84 -15.13 6.31
N PRO A 120 -8.48 -16.14 6.85
CA PRO A 120 -7.94 -16.89 8.00
C PRO A 120 -6.97 -18.00 7.65
N THR A 121 -6.24 -17.90 6.62
CA THR A 121 -5.26 -18.95 6.30
C THR A 121 -4.12 -19.00 7.29
#